data_e5d923fc8d1ba5603981bd797288997b
#
_entry.id   e5d923fc8d1ba5603981bd797288997b
#
_cell.length_a   1.000
_cell.length_b   1.000
_cell.length_c   1.000
_cell.angle_alpha   90.00
_cell.angle_beta   90.00
_cell.angle_gamma   90.00
#
_symmetry.space_group_name_H-M   'P 1'
#
loop_
_entity.id
_entity.type
_entity.pdbx_description
1 polymer ?
#
loop_
_entity_poly.entity_id
_entity_poly.type
_entity_poly.pdbx_seq_one_letter_code
_entity_poly.pdbx_strand_id
1 'polypeptide(L)'
;MKNYKALESKILTGKYDDKNIHSLFLPSFGAITIQILQILDHFKLPKNENEWALQHGRVTEKAYQFRDLQTDSIKLKEIISYEKAEQLANEIFNKQKEILSVADEMPISWTSIDGHTTHLTTADKWGNVVALTQTIGPTMGSKVASKGLGFLYAVTLGGYLGKYKPGDRANSHISPTFIEKNGK
;
A
#
# COMPACT_ATOMS: atom_id res chain seq x y z
N MET A 1 27.80 4.30 -2.21
CA MET A 1 27.37 3.08 -1.49
C MET A 1 28.09 2.84 -0.16
N LYS A 2 29.35 3.27 0.01
CA LYS A 2 30.15 3.07 1.25
C LYS A 2 29.46 3.55 2.54
N ASN A 3 28.61 4.58 2.47
CA ASN A 3 27.92 5.18 3.61
C ASN A 3 26.42 4.80 3.69
N TYR A 4 25.95 3.90 2.82
CA TYR A 4 24.57 3.45 2.86
C TYR A 4 24.34 2.55 4.07
N LYS A 5 23.31 2.87 4.88
CA LYS A 5 22.93 2.08 6.04
C LYS A 5 21.44 1.75 5.97
N ALA A 6 21.06 0.59 6.43
CA ALA A 6 19.67 0.29 6.73
C ALA A 6 19.17 1.26 7.80
N LEU A 7 17.95 1.72 7.69
CA LEU A 7 17.31 2.56 8.69
C LEU A 7 16.18 1.77 9.33
N GLU A 8 16.04 1.92 10.62
CA GLU A 8 14.84 1.47 11.32
C GLU A 8 13.68 2.39 10.96
N SER A 9 12.52 1.81 10.70
CA SER A 9 11.28 2.54 10.45
C SER A 9 10.27 2.22 11.54
N LYS A 10 9.40 3.19 11.82
CA LYS A 10 8.27 2.99 12.73
C LYS A 10 7.29 1.99 12.12
N ILE A 11 6.91 1.00 12.92
CA ILE A 11 5.81 0.10 12.58
C ILE A 11 4.50 0.79 12.94
N LEU A 12 3.56 0.76 12.02
CA LEU A 12 2.19 1.20 12.21
C LEU A 12 1.31 -0.03 12.43
N THR A 13 0.34 0.11 13.32
CA THR A 13 -0.64 -0.94 13.60
C THR A 13 -2.04 -0.37 13.45
N GLY A 14 -2.89 -1.07 12.71
CA GLY A 14 -4.32 -0.81 12.57
C GLY A 14 -5.15 -2.05 12.90
N LYS A 15 -6.48 -1.90 12.87
CA LYS A 15 -7.44 -3.01 13.02
C LYS A 15 -8.00 -3.42 11.67
N TYR A 16 -8.30 -4.69 11.52
CA TYR A 16 -9.01 -5.25 10.38
C TYR A 16 -9.80 -6.46 10.87
N ASP A 17 -11.13 -6.35 10.91
CA ASP A 17 -11.97 -7.35 11.55
C ASP A 17 -11.47 -7.59 13.00
N ASP A 18 -11.28 -8.83 13.40
CA ASP A 18 -10.74 -9.23 14.70
C ASP A 18 -9.20 -9.38 14.74
N LYS A 19 -8.51 -8.80 13.77
CA LYS A 19 -7.05 -8.92 13.55
C LYS A 19 -6.33 -7.58 13.67
N ASN A 20 -5.02 -7.63 13.82
CA ASN A 20 -4.15 -6.48 13.70
C ASN A 20 -3.44 -6.50 12.35
N ILE A 21 -3.34 -5.34 11.71
CA ILE A 21 -2.54 -5.12 10.52
C ILE A 21 -1.29 -4.36 10.93
N HIS A 22 -0.14 -4.82 10.48
CA HIS A 22 1.14 -4.15 10.69
C HIS A 22 1.76 -3.78 9.37
N SER A 23 2.21 -2.54 9.24
CA SER A 23 2.92 -2.05 8.06
C SER A 23 3.92 -0.97 8.44
N LEU A 24 4.74 -0.54 7.48
CA LEU A 24 5.80 0.43 7.72
C LEU A 24 5.31 1.87 7.53
N PHE A 25 5.81 2.76 8.40
CA PHE A 25 5.69 4.21 8.21
C PHE A 25 6.59 4.69 7.05
N LEU A 26 6.55 5.99 6.78
CA LEU A 26 7.38 6.61 5.73
C LEU A 26 8.86 6.20 5.82
N PRO A 27 9.51 5.99 4.69
CA PRO A 27 9.11 6.32 3.32
C PRO A 27 8.17 5.31 2.63
N SER A 28 7.70 4.27 3.32
CA SER A 28 6.64 3.37 2.89
C SER A 28 5.26 3.97 3.13
N PHE A 29 4.27 3.67 2.30
CA PHE A 29 2.91 4.19 2.49
C PHE A 29 2.01 3.23 3.27
N GLY A 30 2.55 2.60 4.31
CA GLY A 30 1.82 1.64 5.14
C GLY A 30 0.58 2.20 5.82
N ALA A 31 0.57 3.49 6.17
CA ALA A 31 -0.63 4.14 6.73
C ALA A 31 -1.81 4.11 5.73
N ILE A 32 -1.54 4.38 4.45
CA ILE A 32 -2.57 4.33 3.41
C ILE A 32 -3.03 2.89 3.16
N THR A 33 -2.11 1.92 3.18
CA THR A 33 -2.45 0.50 3.07
C THR A 33 -3.36 0.05 4.21
N ILE A 34 -3.04 0.43 5.45
CA ILE A 34 -3.89 0.15 6.62
C ILE A 34 -5.27 0.79 6.44
N GLN A 35 -5.33 2.06 6.05
CA GLN A 35 -6.59 2.77 5.85
C GLN A 35 -7.46 2.12 4.76
N ILE A 36 -6.86 1.73 3.63
CA ILE A 36 -7.57 1.01 2.55
C ILE A 36 -8.22 -0.26 3.09
N LEU A 37 -7.46 -1.09 3.79
CA LEU A 37 -7.95 -2.35 4.34
C LEU A 37 -9.03 -2.13 5.39
N GLN A 38 -8.87 -1.14 6.27
CA GLN A 38 -9.89 -0.76 7.26
C GLN A 38 -11.18 -0.26 6.61
N ILE A 39 -11.10 0.56 5.56
CA ILE A 39 -12.28 1.00 4.82
C ILE A 39 -12.98 -0.20 4.17
N LEU A 40 -12.22 -1.10 3.54
CA LEU A 40 -12.75 -2.31 2.91
C LEU A 40 -13.46 -3.24 3.90
N ASP A 41 -13.03 -3.25 5.16
CA ASP A 41 -13.64 -4.04 6.23
C ASP A 41 -15.10 -3.68 6.51
N HIS A 42 -15.50 -2.45 6.21
CA HIS A 42 -16.89 -1.98 6.31
C HIS A 42 -17.76 -2.35 5.10
N PHE A 43 -17.17 -2.95 4.07
CA PHE A 43 -17.90 -3.35 2.87
C PHE A 43 -18.25 -4.84 2.90
N LYS A 44 -19.36 -5.19 2.28
CA LYS A 44 -19.66 -6.60 1.97
C LYS A 44 -18.68 -7.12 0.92
N LEU A 45 -18.38 -8.41 0.99
CA LEU A 45 -17.57 -9.05 -0.04
C LEU A 45 -18.23 -8.85 -1.41
N PRO A 46 -17.46 -8.43 -2.42
CA PRO A 46 -17.97 -8.22 -3.77
C PRO A 46 -18.42 -9.54 -4.39
N LYS A 47 -19.49 -9.50 -5.18
CA LYS A 47 -20.09 -10.68 -5.81
C LYS A 47 -19.37 -11.10 -7.08
N ASN A 48 -18.65 -10.18 -7.70
CA ASN A 48 -17.95 -10.38 -8.98
C ASN A 48 -16.77 -9.43 -9.09
N GLU A 49 -15.96 -9.62 -10.14
CA GLU A 49 -14.75 -8.83 -10.39
C GLU A 49 -15.03 -7.33 -10.64
N ASN A 50 -16.16 -7.00 -11.27
CA ASN A 50 -16.53 -5.61 -11.52
C ASN A 50 -16.86 -4.87 -10.22
N GLU A 51 -17.64 -5.49 -9.33
CA GLU A 51 -17.90 -4.95 -7.99
C GLU A 51 -16.59 -4.81 -7.21
N TRP A 52 -15.72 -5.81 -7.28
CA TRP A 52 -14.41 -5.77 -6.63
C TRP A 52 -13.57 -4.61 -7.12
N ALA A 53 -13.44 -4.46 -8.43
CA ALA A 53 -12.63 -3.40 -9.04
C ALA A 53 -13.17 -2.00 -8.69
N LEU A 54 -14.50 -1.82 -8.77
CA LEU A 54 -15.15 -0.56 -8.45
C LEU A 54 -15.00 -0.19 -6.97
N GLN A 55 -15.22 -1.16 -6.08
CA GLN A 55 -15.06 -0.98 -4.63
C GLN A 55 -13.63 -0.62 -4.28
N HIS A 56 -12.66 -1.39 -4.80
CA HIS A 56 -11.24 -1.18 -4.56
C HIS A 56 -10.76 0.16 -5.11
N GLY A 57 -11.16 0.51 -6.32
CA GLY A 57 -10.82 1.78 -6.96
C GLY A 57 -11.28 2.99 -6.13
N ARG A 58 -12.54 2.99 -5.68
CA ARG A 58 -13.11 4.08 -4.86
C ARG A 58 -12.45 4.20 -3.49
N VAL A 59 -12.23 3.07 -2.84
CA VAL A 59 -11.56 3.04 -1.54
C VAL A 59 -10.13 3.55 -1.67
N THR A 60 -9.41 3.12 -2.69
CA THR A 60 -8.05 3.59 -2.96
C THR A 60 -8.02 5.09 -3.26
N GLU A 61 -8.88 5.58 -4.14
CA GLU A 61 -9.01 7.01 -4.45
C GLU A 61 -9.26 7.83 -3.17
N LYS A 62 -10.16 7.35 -2.31
CA LYS A 62 -10.49 8.02 -1.06
C LYS A 62 -9.32 8.05 -0.08
N ALA A 63 -8.64 6.93 0.12
CA ALA A 63 -7.50 6.83 1.01
C ALA A 63 -6.30 7.68 0.52
N TYR A 64 -6.07 7.76 -0.78
CA TYR A 64 -4.97 8.56 -1.35
C TYR A 64 -5.12 10.06 -1.13
N GLN A 65 -6.30 10.58 -0.81
CA GLN A 65 -6.49 11.98 -0.42
C GLN A 65 -5.72 12.35 0.87
N PHE A 66 -5.36 11.36 1.68
CA PHE A 66 -4.62 11.53 2.93
C PHE A 66 -3.12 11.30 2.78
N ARG A 67 -2.64 11.01 1.57
CA ARG A 67 -1.26 10.62 1.31
C ARG A 67 -0.24 11.61 1.88
N ASP A 68 -0.44 12.90 1.64
CA ASP A 68 0.52 13.94 2.00
C ASP A 68 0.39 14.36 3.49
N LEU A 69 -0.65 13.91 4.17
CA LEU A 69 -0.91 14.20 5.58
C LEU A 69 -0.20 13.26 6.55
N GLN A 70 0.44 12.20 6.07
CA GLN A 70 1.10 11.18 6.90
C GLN A 70 2.27 11.71 7.73
N THR A 71 2.87 12.82 7.33
CA THR A 71 3.98 13.47 8.05
C THR A 71 3.54 14.15 9.34
N ASP A 72 2.27 14.52 9.44
CA ASP A 72 1.67 15.05 10.66
C ASP A 72 1.29 13.91 11.61
N SER A 73 1.81 13.93 12.82
CA SER A 73 1.60 12.86 13.80
C SER A 73 0.15 12.74 14.30
N ILE A 74 -0.59 13.85 14.30
CA ILE A 74 -2.02 13.86 14.68
C ILE A 74 -2.83 13.28 13.53
N LYS A 75 -2.59 13.75 12.31
CA LYS A 75 -3.24 13.25 11.11
C LYS A 75 -2.93 11.78 10.86
N LEU A 76 -1.70 11.35 11.12
CA LEU A 76 -1.34 9.94 11.00
C LEU A 76 -2.19 9.04 11.90
N LYS A 77 -2.43 9.44 13.16
CA LYS A 77 -3.29 8.69 14.07
C LYS A 77 -4.74 8.63 13.56
N GLU A 78 -5.23 9.73 13.02
CA GLU A 78 -6.55 9.80 12.39
C GLU A 78 -6.64 8.86 11.19
N ILE A 79 -5.65 8.89 10.28
CA ILE A 79 -5.59 8.08 9.06
C ILE A 79 -5.70 6.58 9.37
N ILE A 80 -5.01 6.10 10.40
CA ILE A 80 -4.99 4.68 10.77
C ILE A 80 -6.04 4.31 11.82
N SER A 81 -6.98 5.20 12.15
CA SER A 81 -8.05 4.89 13.08
C SER A 81 -9.22 4.19 12.38
N TYR A 82 -9.82 3.25 13.09
CA TYR A 82 -10.96 2.49 12.57
C TYR A 82 -12.20 3.34 12.42
N GLU A 83 -12.39 4.32 13.32
CA GLU A 83 -13.49 5.29 13.28
C GLU A 83 -13.42 6.18 12.03
N LYS A 84 -12.20 6.57 11.63
CA LYS A 84 -12.00 7.31 10.38
C LYS A 84 -12.33 6.47 9.17
N ALA A 85 -11.94 5.21 9.18
CA ALA A 85 -12.26 4.27 8.11
C ALA A 85 -13.78 4.09 7.94
N GLU A 86 -14.53 3.97 9.05
CA GLU A 86 -16.00 3.91 9.02
C GLU A 86 -16.62 5.17 8.41
N GLN A 87 -16.16 6.36 8.80
CA GLN A 87 -16.62 7.62 8.20
C GLN A 87 -16.41 7.63 6.68
N LEU A 88 -15.21 7.25 6.23
CA LEU A 88 -14.87 7.23 4.81
C LEU A 88 -15.67 6.18 4.04
N ALA A 89 -15.92 5.01 4.63
CA ALA A 89 -16.77 3.99 4.05
C ALA A 89 -18.21 4.54 3.86
N ASN A 90 -18.78 5.21 4.85
CA ASN A 90 -20.10 5.82 4.77
C ASN A 90 -20.16 6.92 3.69
N GLU A 91 -19.13 7.74 3.55
CA GLU A 91 -19.04 8.73 2.46
C GLU A 91 -19.05 8.07 1.08
N ILE A 92 -18.32 6.95 0.92
CA ILE A 92 -18.28 6.18 -0.34
C ILE A 92 -19.68 5.57 -0.61
N PHE A 93 -20.34 4.98 0.39
CA PHE A 93 -21.68 4.41 0.25
C PHE A 93 -22.72 5.44 -0.18
N ASN A 94 -22.69 6.63 0.40
CA ASN A 94 -23.65 7.68 0.07
C ASN A 94 -23.48 8.16 -1.38
N LYS A 95 -22.24 8.29 -1.87
CA LYS A 95 -21.97 8.59 -3.28
C LYS A 95 -22.35 7.44 -4.23
N GLN A 96 -22.31 6.20 -3.79
CA GLN A 96 -22.72 5.05 -4.61
C GLN A 96 -24.18 5.10 -5.04
N LYS A 97 -25.09 5.61 -4.19
CA LYS A 97 -26.50 5.74 -4.53
C LYS A 97 -26.75 6.68 -5.71
N GLU A 98 -25.84 7.65 -5.93
CA GLU A 98 -25.97 8.61 -7.04
C GLU A 98 -25.41 8.08 -8.37
N ILE A 99 -24.49 7.11 -8.36
CA ILE A 99 -23.72 6.70 -9.55
C ILE A 99 -24.13 5.33 -10.10
N LEU A 100 -24.90 4.51 -9.36
CA LEU A 100 -25.33 3.17 -9.81
C LEU A 100 -26.22 3.20 -11.08
N SER A 101 -26.68 4.37 -11.49
CA SER A 101 -27.40 4.53 -12.76
C SER A 101 -26.50 4.63 -14.02
N VAL A 102 -25.16 4.70 -13.84
CA VAL A 102 -24.22 4.92 -14.96
C VAL A 102 -23.23 3.76 -15.14
N ALA A 103 -23.11 2.87 -14.15
CA ALA A 103 -22.03 1.88 -14.09
C ALA A 103 -22.27 0.57 -14.85
N ASP A 104 -23.46 0.36 -15.43
CA ASP A 104 -23.80 -0.92 -16.08
C ASP A 104 -23.18 -1.09 -17.49
N GLU A 105 -22.51 -0.08 -18.05
CA GLU A 105 -22.10 -0.09 -19.45
C GLU A 105 -20.59 0.01 -19.73
N MET A 106 -19.72 0.00 -18.75
CA MET A 106 -18.27 0.07 -19.01
C MET A 106 -17.60 -1.30 -18.95
N PRO A 107 -17.19 -1.87 -20.09
CA PRO A 107 -16.32 -3.04 -20.07
C PRO A 107 -14.96 -2.64 -19.50
N ILE A 108 -14.60 -3.17 -18.32
CA ILE A 108 -13.26 -3.00 -17.78
C ILE A 108 -12.32 -3.90 -18.57
N SER A 109 -11.55 -3.30 -19.46
CA SER A 109 -10.45 -3.99 -20.13
C SER A 109 -9.25 -4.02 -19.18
N TRP A 110 -8.96 -5.18 -18.60
CA TRP A 110 -7.73 -5.42 -17.90
C TRP A 110 -6.59 -5.57 -18.92
N THR A 111 -5.90 -4.50 -19.22
CA THR A 111 -4.57 -4.63 -19.81
C THR A 111 -3.64 -5.15 -18.72
N SER A 112 -2.96 -6.26 -18.95
CA SER A 112 -1.94 -6.79 -18.06
C SER A 112 -0.90 -5.71 -17.83
N ILE A 113 -0.95 -5.06 -16.67
CA ILE A 113 0.15 -4.22 -16.21
C ILE A 113 1.20 -5.21 -15.76
N ASP A 114 2.26 -5.38 -16.56
CA ASP A 114 3.41 -6.17 -16.18
C ASP A 114 4.06 -5.57 -14.93
N GLY A 115 3.61 -6.03 -13.77
CA GLY A 115 4.17 -5.67 -12.48
C GLY A 115 5.42 -6.50 -12.22
N HIS A 116 6.52 -5.85 -11.89
CA HIS A 116 7.83 -6.50 -11.65
C HIS A 116 8.26 -6.42 -10.18
N THR A 117 7.29 -6.27 -9.29
CA THR A 117 7.50 -6.23 -7.85
C THR A 117 7.25 -7.61 -7.25
N THR A 118 8.14 -8.05 -6.39
CA THR A 118 8.01 -9.31 -5.65
C THR A 118 7.79 -9.03 -4.18
N HIS A 119 6.87 -9.75 -3.57
CA HIS A 119 6.60 -9.72 -2.13
C HIS A 119 6.64 -11.12 -1.55
N LEU A 120 7.18 -11.24 -0.34
CA LEU A 120 7.09 -12.45 0.46
C LEU A 120 6.80 -12.09 1.92
N THR A 121 6.07 -12.95 2.59
CA THR A 121 5.90 -12.93 4.04
C THR A 121 6.19 -14.33 4.58
N THR A 122 6.96 -14.41 5.64
CA THR A 122 7.28 -15.66 6.32
C THR A 122 7.24 -15.47 7.82
N ALA A 123 6.89 -16.51 8.55
CA ALA A 123 6.88 -16.53 10.01
C ALA A 123 7.53 -17.82 10.53
N ASP A 124 8.13 -17.74 11.69
CA ASP A 124 8.69 -18.91 12.37
C ASP A 124 7.82 -19.33 13.57
N LYS A 125 8.17 -20.46 14.17
CA LYS A 125 7.44 -21.01 15.33
C LYS A 125 7.58 -20.18 16.61
N TRP A 126 8.48 -19.21 16.65
CA TRP A 126 8.69 -18.32 17.80
C TRP A 126 7.96 -16.98 17.66
N GLY A 127 7.24 -16.78 16.54
CA GLY A 127 6.48 -15.56 16.28
C GLY A 127 7.28 -14.45 15.58
N ASN A 128 8.50 -14.73 15.10
CA ASN A 128 9.19 -13.77 14.23
C ASN A 128 8.54 -13.76 12.87
N VAL A 129 8.29 -12.56 12.33
CA VAL A 129 7.68 -12.36 11.01
C VAL A 129 8.59 -11.49 10.15
N VAL A 130 8.77 -11.89 8.90
CA VAL A 130 9.43 -11.06 7.88
C VAL A 130 8.48 -10.84 6.72
N ALA A 131 8.18 -9.59 6.43
CA ALA A 131 7.47 -9.16 5.24
C ALA A 131 8.43 -8.32 4.38
N LEU A 132 8.76 -8.81 3.19
CA LEU A 132 9.76 -8.22 2.31
C LEU A 132 9.14 -7.93 0.95
N THR A 133 9.22 -6.68 0.51
CA THR A 133 8.85 -6.29 -0.84
C THR A 133 10.06 -5.73 -1.57
N GLN A 134 10.34 -6.25 -2.76
CA GLN A 134 11.46 -5.82 -3.61
C GLN A 134 10.94 -5.46 -5.00
N THR A 135 11.53 -4.42 -5.55
CA THR A 135 11.29 -4.03 -6.94
C THR A 135 12.55 -3.43 -7.57
N ILE A 136 12.72 -3.68 -8.84
CA ILE A 136 13.72 -3.01 -9.68
C ILE A 136 13.04 -2.11 -10.73
N GLY A 137 11.71 -1.97 -10.66
CA GLY A 137 10.89 -1.27 -11.65
C GLY A 137 10.57 -2.16 -12.85
N PRO A 138 10.69 -1.68 -14.08
CA PRO A 138 10.42 -2.45 -15.29
C PRO A 138 11.30 -3.71 -15.38
N THR A 139 10.95 -4.62 -16.28
CA THR A 139 11.72 -5.85 -16.53
C THR A 139 13.21 -5.53 -16.70
N MET A 140 14.04 -6.21 -15.91
CA MET A 140 15.50 -6.02 -15.85
C MET A 140 15.94 -4.63 -15.31
N GLY A 141 15.06 -3.86 -14.71
CA GLY A 141 15.38 -2.56 -14.12
C GLY A 141 16.03 -1.61 -15.13
N SER A 142 17.19 -1.05 -14.78
CA SER A 142 17.97 -0.18 -15.66
C SER A 142 18.66 -0.90 -16.83
N LYS A 143 18.59 -2.22 -16.88
CA LYS A 143 19.40 -3.09 -17.78
C LYS A 143 20.91 -2.95 -17.59
N VAL A 144 21.34 -2.36 -16.50
CA VAL A 144 22.74 -2.20 -16.12
C VAL A 144 23.04 -3.06 -14.90
N ALA A 145 23.97 -3.98 -15.05
CA ALA A 145 24.42 -4.84 -13.96
C ALA A 145 25.59 -4.21 -13.19
N SER A 146 25.60 -4.40 -11.89
CA SER A 146 26.74 -4.04 -11.06
C SER A 146 27.88 -5.04 -11.27
N LYS A 147 29.03 -4.56 -11.70
CA LYS A 147 30.21 -5.43 -11.93
C LYS A 147 30.64 -6.10 -10.62
N GLY A 148 30.64 -7.42 -10.61
CA GLY A 148 31.14 -8.24 -9.50
C GLY A 148 30.19 -8.33 -8.28
N LEU A 149 28.98 -7.73 -8.30
CA LEU A 149 28.05 -7.75 -7.18
C LEU A 149 26.78 -8.57 -7.46
N GLY A 150 26.56 -9.00 -8.71
CA GLY A 150 25.49 -9.93 -9.07
C GLY A 150 24.05 -9.34 -9.00
N PHE A 151 23.89 -8.01 -9.05
CA PHE A 151 22.57 -7.39 -9.10
C PHE A 151 22.42 -6.37 -10.24
N LEU A 152 21.18 -6.09 -10.61
CA LEU A 152 20.80 -5.04 -11.55
C LEU A 152 20.40 -3.78 -10.78
N TYR A 153 20.72 -2.61 -11.35
CA TYR A 153 20.23 -1.36 -10.78
C TYR A 153 18.74 -1.17 -11.05
N ALA A 154 18.02 -0.70 -10.03
CA ALA A 154 16.61 -0.38 -10.13
C ALA A 154 16.37 0.91 -10.93
N VAL A 155 15.18 1.01 -11.55
CA VAL A 155 14.61 2.23 -12.12
C VAL A 155 13.23 2.43 -11.48
N THR A 156 13.25 2.83 -10.21
CA THR A 156 12.04 2.98 -9.41
C THR A 156 11.72 4.42 -9.03
N LEU A 157 12.59 5.36 -9.40
CA LEU A 157 12.42 6.79 -9.11
C LEU A 157 11.69 7.48 -10.26
N GLY A 158 10.36 7.45 -10.22
CA GLY A 158 9.53 8.23 -11.14
C GLY A 158 9.19 9.61 -10.59
N GLY A 159 8.87 10.58 -11.47
CA GLY A 159 8.49 11.93 -11.08
C GLY A 159 7.29 12.01 -10.12
N TYR A 160 6.44 10.99 -10.10
CA TYR A 160 5.31 10.85 -9.18
C TYR A 160 5.72 10.61 -7.71
N LEU A 161 6.97 10.22 -7.46
CA LEU A 161 7.51 10.05 -6.10
C LEU A 161 8.10 11.33 -5.51
N GLY A 162 8.30 12.36 -6.34
CA GLY A 162 8.86 13.64 -5.93
C GLY A 162 10.23 13.93 -6.52
N LYS A 163 10.85 15.03 -6.05
CA LYS A 163 12.20 15.45 -6.44
C LYS A 163 13.18 15.06 -5.33
N TYR A 164 14.24 14.36 -5.69
CA TYR A 164 15.25 13.86 -4.76
C TYR A 164 16.64 14.40 -5.10
N LYS A 165 17.45 14.57 -4.06
CA LYS A 165 18.89 14.86 -4.16
C LYS A 165 19.68 13.57 -3.96
N PRO A 166 20.96 13.52 -4.41
CA PRO A 166 21.83 12.41 -4.10
C PRO A 166 21.92 12.16 -2.59
N GLY A 167 21.67 10.92 -2.17
CA GLY A 167 21.64 10.51 -0.77
C GLY A 167 20.25 10.50 -0.12
N ASP A 168 19.26 11.14 -0.73
CA ASP A 168 17.88 11.10 -0.24
C ASP A 168 17.28 9.68 -0.38
N ARG A 169 16.30 9.39 0.46
CA ARG A 169 15.46 8.19 0.34
C ARG A 169 14.13 8.58 -0.28
N ALA A 170 13.81 7.91 -1.37
CA ALA A 170 12.54 8.12 -2.05
C ALA A 170 11.38 7.58 -1.22
N ASN A 171 10.24 8.27 -1.26
CA ASN A 171 8.98 7.68 -0.87
C ASN A 171 8.65 6.48 -1.77
N SER A 172 7.98 5.49 -1.23
CA SER A 172 7.64 4.27 -1.96
C SER A 172 6.21 3.85 -1.69
N HIS A 173 5.49 3.47 -2.74
CA HIS A 173 4.19 2.82 -2.59
C HIS A 173 4.31 1.37 -2.11
N ILE A 174 5.52 0.84 -2.02
CA ILE A 174 5.79 -0.47 -1.43
C ILE A 174 5.47 -0.41 0.06
N SER A 175 4.56 -1.27 0.48
CA SER A 175 4.07 -1.33 1.87
C SER A 175 4.07 -2.77 2.35
N PRO A 176 5.24 -3.31 2.73
CA PRO A 176 5.28 -4.65 3.30
C PRO A 176 4.37 -4.70 4.52
N THR A 177 3.48 -5.68 4.53
CA THR A 177 2.37 -5.76 5.48
C THR A 177 2.19 -7.20 5.92
N PHE A 178 1.83 -7.39 7.18
CA PHE A 178 1.35 -8.67 7.67
C PHE A 178 0.14 -8.46 8.60
N ILE A 179 -0.67 -9.50 8.71
CA ILE A 179 -1.87 -9.51 9.55
C ILE A 179 -1.67 -10.62 10.59
N GLU A 180 -1.96 -10.29 11.84
CA GLU A 180 -1.86 -11.26 12.93
C GLU A 180 -3.15 -11.29 13.74
N LYS A 181 -3.43 -12.47 14.32
CA LYS A 181 -4.54 -12.68 15.24
C LYS A 181 -4.02 -13.39 16.49
N ASN A 182 -4.19 -12.75 17.65
CA ASN A 182 -3.79 -13.31 18.96
C ASN A 182 -2.32 -13.73 19.02
N GLY A 183 -1.43 -12.95 18.39
CA GLY A 183 0.01 -13.23 18.37
C GLY A 183 0.41 -14.39 17.43
N LYS A 184 -0.46 -14.73 16.46
CA LYS A 184 -0.22 -15.79 15.45
C LYS A 184 -0.51 -15.29 14.05
#